data_8613b0d24b1fb2f60730730cb4d72877
#
_entry.id   8613b0d24b1fb2f60730730cb4d72877
#
_cell.length_a   1.000
_cell.length_b   1.000
_cell.length_c   1.000
_cell.angle_alpha   90.00
_cell.angle_beta   90.00
_cell.angle_gamma   90.00
#
_symmetry.space_group_name_H-M   'P 1'
#
loop_
_entity.id
_entity.type
_entity.pdbx_description
1 polymer ?
#
loop_
_entity_poly.entity_id
_entity_poly.type
_entity_poly.pdbx_seq_one_letter_code
_entity_poly.pdbx_strand_id
1 'polypeptide(L)'
;MHSSIYLAVLIVVPLVGALVAMLVRKTEGASYIVGVATAVIEFAMSVVVAVLYNNHLKGAGTFDFMSRHVLSAPLGLAYDVALDGISLVMVILTALVLALALLGARERRREASFIAWMLLLTSFTMASFVSHDVLEFFIFFELTLVPSYFIISGWGGAQRAKAALKFFIYTFSGSAFLLIGILYLGFLHQHQLGGALTFSDSALTATVLKHGVSVWLFLAFAVAFAVKSPIWPLHTWSPITYAEAPTGGSIELSALLAKLGSYGLLRFAVGLFPLALVTMRPLFLTLAVIGILYGSFVACATPDLKRLVAYSSLAQMGFITLGIMSGSVIGTTGAVLLMFNHGVITIGFFLIIGFIEKRRGSYQIKDLTGLQGPAPVLAAVFTVVMMASLGLPGLSGFVSEFLILVGTFATHPWWGAVGATGVVAAAAYLLWAYQRVFHGRATGVNAEIPDATTKERWVLVPVVVLIVVLGVFPHPFLDRITPSVQQLIHHVSATKAAK
;
A
#
# COMPACT_ATOMS: atom_id res chain seq x y z
N MET A 1 23.97 -15.58 -4.51
CA MET A 1 23.30 -14.29 -4.70
C MET A 1 22.79 -14.21 -6.12
N HIS A 2 21.51 -13.94 -6.32
CA HIS A 2 20.97 -13.69 -7.64
C HIS A 2 21.44 -12.33 -8.16
N SER A 3 21.43 -12.15 -9.50
CA SER A 3 21.84 -10.88 -10.10
C SER A 3 20.85 -9.76 -9.77
N SER A 4 21.33 -8.62 -9.32
CA SER A 4 20.54 -7.41 -9.08
C SER A 4 19.90 -6.82 -10.33
N ILE A 5 20.31 -7.30 -11.52
CA ILE A 5 19.75 -6.84 -12.79
C ILE A 5 18.23 -7.02 -12.85
N TYR A 6 17.67 -8.03 -12.16
CA TYR A 6 16.22 -8.25 -12.07
C TYR A 6 15.50 -7.08 -11.39
N LEU A 7 16.07 -6.52 -10.30
CA LEU A 7 15.49 -5.36 -9.62
C LEU A 7 15.61 -4.09 -10.48
N ALA A 8 16.76 -3.91 -11.15
CA ALA A 8 16.93 -2.81 -12.09
C ALA A 8 15.91 -2.88 -13.25
N VAL A 9 15.64 -4.07 -13.78
CA VAL A 9 14.64 -4.28 -14.83
C VAL A 9 13.24 -3.89 -14.34
N LEU A 10 12.83 -4.29 -13.13
CA LEU A 10 11.56 -3.90 -12.53
C LEU A 10 11.39 -2.37 -12.36
N ILE A 11 12.48 -1.64 -12.16
CA ILE A 11 12.44 -0.17 -12.08
C ILE A 11 12.40 0.46 -13.48
N VAL A 12 13.23 -0.05 -14.42
CA VAL A 12 13.47 0.58 -15.72
C VAL A 12 12.36 0.27 -16.74
N VAL A 13 11.77 -0.93 -16.70
CA VAL A 13 10.72 -1.33 -17.66
C VAL A 13 9.53 -0.37 -17.67
N PRO A 14 8.94 0.03 -16.51
CA PRO A 14 7.86 1.01 -16.53
C PRO A 14 8.31 2.41 -16.97
N LEU A 15 9.56 2.82 -16.68
CA LEU A 15 10.11 4.10 -17.19
C LEU A 15 10.18 4.12 -18.72
N VAL A 16 10.74 3.07 -19.30
CA VAL A 16 10.81 2.91 -20.77
C VAL A 16 9.40 2.84 -21.35
N GLY A 17 8.49 2.07 -20.73
CA GLY A 17 7.09 2.01 -21.13
C GLY A 17 6.41 3.37 -21.15
N ALA A 18 6.66 4.22 -20.14
CA ALA A 18 6.13 5.58 -20.09
C ALA A 18 6.62 6.45 -21.25
N LEU A 19 7.91 6.40 -21.55
CA LEU A 19 8.50 7.11 -22.68
C LEU A 19 7.91 6.64 -24.03
N VAL A 20 7.84 5.32 -24.24
CA VAL A 20 7.28 4.73 -25.47
C VAL A 20 5.79 5.09 -25.60
N ALA A 21 4.99 5.02 -24.52
CA ALA A 21 3.58 5.42 -24.56
C ALA A 21 3.40 6.88 -24.99
N MET A 22 4.30 7.78 -24.61
CA MET A 22 4.29 9.18 -25.05
C MET A 22 4.74 9.35 -26.50
N LEU A 23 5.70 8.56 -26.97
CA LEU A 23 6.16 8.61 -28.37
C LEU A 23 5.07 8.17 -29.33
N VAL A 24 4.31 7.11 -28.99
CA VAL A 24 3.23 6.57 -29.86
C VAL A 24 1.88 7.28 -29.69
N ARG A 25 1.83 8.41 -28.97
CA ARG A 25 0.57 9.12 -28.58
C ARG A 25 -0.31 9.54 -29.76
N LYS A 26 0.25 9.66 -30.97
CA LYS A 26 -0.48 10.04 -32.16
C LYS A 26 -1.30 8.89 -32.76
N THR A 27 -0.98 7.64 -32.43
CA THR A 27 -1.67 6.46 -32.92
C THR A 27 -2.74 6.05 -31.91
N GLU A 28 -4.01 6.02 -32.34
CA GLU A 28 -5.13 5.69 -31.45
C GLU A 28 -4.95 4.32 -30.82
N GLY A 29 -5.09 4.24 -29.50
CA GLY A 29 -4.98 3.01 -28.73
C GLY A 29 -3.56 2.44 -28.57
N ALA A 30 -2.55 2.94 -29.30
CA ALA A 30 -1.19 2.42 -29.21
C ALA A 30 -0.58 2.61 -27.81
N SER A 31 -0.80 3.77 -27.20
CA SER A 31 -0.33 4.03 -25.82
C SER A 31 -0.94 3.05 -24.82
N TYR A 32 -2.22 2.68 -25.00
CA TYR A 32 -2.86 1.69 -24.14
C TYR A 32 -2.23 0.30 -24.31
N ILE A 33 -1.96 -0.11 -25.55
CA ILE A 33 -1.29 -1.40 -25.82
C ILE A 33 0.09 -1.42 -25.17
N VAL A 34 0.88 -0.34 -25.31
CA VAL A 34 2.19 -0.20 -24.64
C VAL A 34 2.04 -0.31 -23.14
N GLY A 35 1.07 0.41 -22.53
CA GLY A 35 0.83 0.35 -21.09
C GLY A 35 0.50 -1.06 -20.61
N VAL A 36 -0.42 -1.75 -21.29
CA VAL A 36 -0.80 -3.13 -20.94
C VAL A 36 0.36 -4.10 -21.16
N ALA A 37 1.09 -3.99 -22.27
CA ALA A 37 2.26 -4.84 -22.50
C ALA A 37 3.33 -4.65 -21.43
N THR A 38 3.62 -3.40 -21.04
CA THR A 38 4.53 -3.07 -19.95
C THR A 38 4.05 -3.70 -18.62
N ALA A 39 2.76 -3.58 -18.31
CA ALA A 39 2.19 -4.15 -17.08
C ALA A 39 2.27 -5.68 -17.05
N VAL A 40 2.06 -6.35 -18.18
CA VAL A 40 2.21 -7.81 -18.30
C VAL A 40 3.67 -8.23 -18.11
N ILE A 41 4.61 -7.52 -18.75
CA ILE A 41 6.05 -7.77 -18.58
C ILE A 41 6.45 -7.58 -17.12
N GLU A 42 6.00 -6.50 -16.50
CA GLU A 42 6.28 -6.17 -15.10
C GLU A 42 5.76 -7.25 -14.15
N PHE A 43 4.52 -7.69 -14.36
CA PHE A 43 3.93 -8.78 -13.56
C PHE A 43 4.68 -10.10 -13.78
N ALA A 44 5.01 -10.47 -15.02
CA ALA A 44 5.79 -11.66 -15.31
C ALA A 44 7.17 -11.62 -14.63
N MET A 45 7.86 -10.46 -14.69
CA MET A 45 9.16 -10.28 -14.04
C MET A 45 9.06 -10.35 -12.51
N SER A 46 8.02 -9.78 -11.91
CA SER A 46 7.79 -9.88 -10.46
C SER A 46 7.58 -11.34 -10.01
N VAL A 47 6.88 -12.15 -10.83
CA VAL A 47 6.72 -13.59 -10.60
C VAL A 47 8.06 -14.32 -10.74
N VAL A 48 8.86 -14.00 -11.76
CA VAL A 48 10.22 -14.57 -11.92
C VAL A 48 11.07 -14.27 -10.69
N VAL A 49 11.07 -13.03 -10.22
CA VAL A 49 11.80 -12.64 -8.99
C VAL A 49 11.27 -13.42 -7.77
N ALA A 50 9.96 -13.62 -7.66
CA ALA A 50 9.36 -14.39 -6.57
C ALA A 50 9.75 -15.88 -6.58
N VAL A 51 9.90 -16.46 -7.77
CA VAL A 51 10.35 -17.87 -7.93
C VAL A 51 11.85 -18.01 -7.62
N LEU A 52 12.65 -17.02 -8.04
CA LEU A 52 14.10 -17.02 -7.81
C LEU A 52 14.45 -16.67 -6.36
N TYR A 53 13.59 -15.93 -5.65
CA TYR A 53 13.83 -15.56 -4.26
C TYR A 53 13.91 -16.81 -3.38
N ASN A 54 15.07 -17.04 -2.79
CA ASN A 54 15.34 -18.23 -2.00
C ASN A 54 15.85 -17.85 -0.60
N ASN A 55 14.95 -17.60 0.31
CA ASN A 55 15.26 -17.29 1.70
C ASN A 55 15.64 -18.53 2.53
N HIS A 56 15.32 -19.75 2.06
CA HIS A 56 15.59 -20.98 2.82
C HIS A 56 17.06 -21.40 2.78
N LEU A 57 17.77 -21.11 1.68
CA LEU A 57 19.18 -21.50 1.52
C LEU A 57 20.18 -20.53 2.15
N LYS A 58 19.76 -19.30 2.53
CA LYS A 58 20.62 -18.23 3.03
C LYS A 58 20.53 -17.94 4.51
N GLY A 59 19.70 -18.70 5.22
CA GLY A 59 19.30 -18.37 6.58
C GLY A 59 18.15 -17.38 6.62
N ALA A 60 17.36 -17.44 7.69
CA ALA A 60 16.16 -16.63 7.82
C ALA A 60 16.48 -15.13 7.70
N GLY A 61 15.76 -14.46 6.83
CA GLY A 61 15.74 -13.00 6.76
C GLY A 61 16.86 -12.31 5.99
N THR A 62 17.76 -13.03 5.34
CA THR A 62 18.82 -12.38 4.54
C THR A 62 18.28 -11.75 3.27
N PHE A 63 18.83 -10.58 2.91
CA PHE A 63 18.54 -9.94 1.64
C PHE A 63 19.10 -10.71 0.46
N ASP A 64 18.38 -10.72 -0.65
CA ASP A 64 18.80 -11.24 -1.95
C ASP A 64 18.83 -10.14 -3.01
N PHE A 65 19.35 -10.42 -4.20
CA PHE A 65 19.49 -9.50 -5.33
C PHE A 65 20.23 -8.19 -4.97
N MET A 66 21.12 -8.23 -3.98
CA MET A 66 21.81 -7.04 -3.49
C MET A 66 22.76 -6.44 -4.54
N SER A 67 22.70 -5.12 -4.67
CA SER A 67 23.67 -4.34 -5.46
C SER A 67 23.85 -2.98 -4.85
N ARG A 68 25.11 -2.56 -4.70
CA ARG A 68 25.46 -1.23 -4.24
C ARG A 68 26.49 -0.59 -5.14
N HIS A 69 26.16 0.57 -5.69
CA HIS A 69 27.03 1.39 -6.50
C HIS A 69 27.01 2.83 -5.99
N VAL A 70 28.16 3.35 -5.56
CA VAL A 70 28.27 4.74 -5.10
C VAL A 70 28.22 5.67 -6.33
N LEU A 71 27.22 6.55 -6.37
CA LEU A 71 27.03 7.53 -7.43
C LEU A 71 27.80 8.83 -7.13
N SER A 72 27.78 9.26 -5.87
CA SER A 72 28.51 10.46 -5.41
C SER A 72 28.93 10.31 -3.95
N ALA A 73 30.20 10.00 -3.71
CA ALA A 73 30.74 9.85 -2.36
C ALA A 73 30.61 11.14 -1.51
N PRO A 74 30.86 12.36 -2.03
CA PRO A 74 30.69 13.59 -1.26
C PRO A 74 29.25 13.84 -0.76
N LEU A 75 28.24 13.38 -1.53
CA LEU A 75 26.84 13.53 -1.19
C LEU A 75 26.26 12.30 -0.49
N GLY A 76 27.04 11.23 -0.33
CA GLY A 76 26.57 9.95 0.21
C GLY A 76 25.54 9.25 -0.68
N LEU A 77 25.40 9.66 -1.95
CA LEU A 77 24.44 9.09 -2.88
C LEU A 77 24.93 7.74 -3.40
N ALA A 78 24.11 6.72 -3.25
CA ALA A 78 24.36 5.39 -3.78
C ALA A 78 23.08 4.84 -4.44
N TYR A 79 23.25 3.99 -5.44
CA TYR A 79 22.25 3.02 -5.86
C TYR A 79 22.47 1.78 -5.01
N ASP A 80 21.59 1.54 -4.06
CA ASP A 80 21.70 0.43 -3.09
C ASP A 80 20.36 -0.29 -3.00
N VAL A 81 20.23 -1.37 -3.74
CA VAL A 81 18.97 -2.14 -3.82
C VAL A 81 19.14 -3.52 -3.24
N ALA A 82 18.12 -4.00 -2.59
CA ALA A 82 18.04 -5.33 -2.01
C ALA A 82 16.59 -5.79 -1.91
N LEU A 83 16.38 -7.10 -1.87
CA LEU A 83 15.05 -7.69 -1.73
C LEU A 83 15.02 -8.67 -0.57
N ASP A 84 14.03 -8.53 0.30
CA ASP A 84 13.68 -9.50 1.33
C ASP A 84 12.21 -9.92 1.19
N GLY A 85 11.72 -10.79 2.09
CA GLY A 85 10.34 -11.28 2.02
C GLY A 85 9.28 -10.19 2.19
N ILE A 86 9.58 -9.10 2.91
CA ILE A 86 8.68 -7.96 3.08
C ILE A 86 8.59 -7.18 1.76
N SER A 87 9.73 -6.83 1.18
CA SER A 87 9.84 -6.10 -0.09
C SER A 87 9.26 -6.91 -1.25
N LEU A 88 9.51 -8.23 -1.30
CA LEU A 88 9.02 -9.12 -2.35
C LEU A 88 7.49 -9.06 -2.49
N VAL A 89 6.78 -9.14 -1.38
CA VAL A 89 5.31 -9.10 -1.38
C VAL A 89 4.80 -7.75 -1.89
N MET A 90 5.49 -6.66 -1.58
CA MET A 90 5.14 -5.32 -2.09
C MET A 90 5.46 -5.16 -3.58
N VAL A 91 6.55 -5.75 -4.06
CA VAL A 91 6.91 -5.79 -5.50
C VAL A 91 5.83 -6.53 -6.31
N ILE A 92 5.39 -7.69 -5.85
CA ILE A 92 4.31 -8.46 -6.50
C ILE A 92 3.00 -7.65 -6.49
N LEU A 93 2.66 -7.02 -5.37
CA LEU A 93 1.47 -6.17 -5.29
C LEU A 93 1.53 -5.02 -6.28
N THR A 94 2.68 -4.35 -6.41
CA THR A 94 2.86 -3.20 -7.30
C THR A 94 2.61 -3.58 -8.76
N ALA A 95 3.19 -4.68 -9.23
CA ALA A 95 2.98 -5.18 -10.58
C ALA A 95 1.53 -5.61 -10.83
N LEU A 96 0.90 -6.28 -9.86
CA LEU A 96 -0.51 -6.68 -9.92
C LEU A 96 -1.46 -5.48 -10.02
N VAL A 97 -1.22 -4.45 -9.19
CA VAL A 97 -2.03 -3.23 -9.17
C VAL A 97 -1.99 -2.52 -10.50
N LEU A 98 -0.80 -2.31 -11.08
CA LEU A 98 -0.67 -1.71 -12.40
C LEU A 98 -1.46 -2.48 -13.46
N ALA A 99 -1.29 -3.81 -13.51
CA ALA A 99 -1.95 -4.65 -14.49
C ALA A 99 -3.48 -4.56 -14.40
N LEU A 100 -4.03 -4.70 -13.19
CA LEU A 100 -5.48 -4.67 -12.98
C LEU A 100 -6.07 -3.26 -13.13
N ALA A 101 -5.34 -2.21 -12.73
CA ALA A 101 -5.78 -0.83 -12.90
C ALA A 101 -5.86 -0.45 -14.39
N LEU A 102 -4.85 -0.79 -15.21
CA LEU A 102 -4.87 -0.50 -16.64
C LEU A 102 -5.91 -1.33 -17.40
N LEU A 103 -6.05 -2.61 -17.08
CA LEU A 103 -7.01 -3.49 -17.75
C LEU A 103 -8.46 -3.15 -17.38
N GLY A 104 -8.73 -2.80 -16.12
CA GLY A 104 -10.07 -2.56 -15.61
C GLY A 104 -10.55 -1.12 -15.71
N ALA A 105 -9.65 -0.16 -15.65
CA ALA A 105 -9.97 1.26 -15.56
C ALA A 105 -9.35 2.09 -16.69
N ARG A 106 -9.55 1.66 -17.96
CA ARG A 106 -9.04 2.38 -19.14
C ARG A 106 -9.60 3.81 -19.18
N GLU A 107 -8.71 4.79 -19.21
CA GLU A 107 -9.02 6.21 -19.34
C GLU A 107 -8.69 6.68 -20.76
N ARG A 108 -9.72 7.04 -21.54
CA ARG A 108 -9.53 7.45 -22.95
C ARG A 108 -9.12 8.91 -23.11
N ARG A 109 -9.47 9.75 -22.16
CA ARG A 109 -9.13 11.17 -22.23
C ARG A 109 -7.64 11.36 -21.96
N ARG A 110 -6.89 11.89 -22.94
CA ARG A 110 -5.43 12.03 -22.88
C ARG A 110 -4.74 10.71 -22.48
N GLU A 111 -5.16 9.63 -23.10
CA GLU A 111 -4.77 8.24 -22.78
C GLU A 111 -3.24 8.08 -22.62
N ALA A 112 -2.44 8.57 -23.56
CA ALA A 112 -0.98 8.46 -23.48
C ALA A 112 -0.40 9.09 -22.21
N SER A 113 -0.87 10.28 -21.84
CA SER A 113 -0.40 10.96 -20.62
C SER A 113 -0.85 10.22 -19.36
N PHE A 114 -2.06 9.68 -19.33
CA PHE A 114 -2.54 8.89 -18.21
C PHE A 114 -1.69 7.63 -18.01
N ILE A 115 -1.46 6.88 -19.10
CA ILE A 115 -0.62 5.68 -19.09
C ILE A 115 0.81 6.02 -18.63
N ALA A 116 1.40 7.09 -19.16
CA ALA A 116 2.75 7.50 -18.79
C ALA A 116 2.85 7.82 -17.27
N TRP A 117 1.87 8.54 -16.72
CA TRP A 117 1.86 8.82 -15.26
C TRP A 117 1.66 7.56 -14.41
N MET A 118 0.80 6.63 -14.83
CA MET A 118 0.62 5.34 -14.14
C MET A 118 1.92 4.53 -14.13
N LEU A 119 2.61 4.44 -15.27
CA LEU A 119 3.87 3.72 -15.39
C LEU A 119 5.01 4.38 -14.58
N LEU A 120 5.10 5.73 -14.59
CA LEU A 120 6.07 6.45 -13.76
C LEU A 120 5.81 6.22 -12.26
N LEU A 121 4.53 6.26 -11.84
CA LEU A 121 4.16 5.99 -10.47
C LEU A 121 4.57 4.58 -10.03
N THR A 122 4.32 3.59 -10.89
CA THR A 122 4.73 2.20 -10.67
C THR A 122 6.24 2.07 -10.54
N SER A 123 7.02 2.68 -11.44
CA SER A 123 8.48 2.64 -11.39
C SER A 123 9.03 3.21 -10.07
N PHE A 124 8.57 4.40 -9.66
CA PHE A 124 9.03 5.03 -8.42
C PHE A 124 8.59 4.24 -7.18
N THR A 125 7.41 3.62 -7.22
CA THR A 125 6.93 2.74 -6.16
C THR A 125 7.78 1.47 -6.06
N MET A 126 8.09 0.84 -7.20
CA MET A 126 9.01 -0.31 -7.26
C MET A 126 10.37 0.03 -6.66
N ALA A 127 10.98 1.13 -7.13
CA ALA A 127 12.26 1.60 -6.63
C ALA A 127 12.23 1.82 -5.11
N SER A 128 11.16 2.43 -4.58
CA SER A 128 11.02 2.64 -3.13
C SER A 128 10.99 1.32 -2.34
N PHE A 129 10.31 0.27 -2.84
CA PHE A 129 10.22 -1.01 -2.12
C PHE A 129 11.51 -1.83 -2.16
N VAL A 130 12.38 -1.61 -3.12
CA VAL A 130 13.66 -2.33 -3.23
C VAL A 130 14.87 -1.52 -2.76
N SER A 131 14.73 -0.23 -2.46
CA SER A 131 15.80 0.61 -1.94
C SER A 131 16.24 0.15 -0.54
N HIS A 132 17.55 -0.06 -0.37
CA HIS A 132 18.21 -0.43 0.87
C HIS A 132 19.03 0.73 1.47
N ASP A 133 19.05 1.86 0.81
CA ASP A 133 19.56 3.14 1.27
C ASP A 133 18.38 4.08 1.60
N VAL A 134 18.43 4.72 2.77
CA VAL A 134 17.32 5.54 3.28
C VAL A 134 17.13 6.82 2.47
N LEU A 135 18.22 7.39 1.93
CA LEU A 135 18.14 8.57 1.08
C LEU A 135 17.63 8.21 -0.33
N GLU A 136 18.05 7.08 -0.89
CA GLU A 136 17.50 6.54 -2.14
C GLU A 136 16.01 6.27 -2.01
N PHE A 137 15.59 5.59 -0.93
CA PHE A 137 14.18 5.39 -0.61
C PHE A 137 13.42 6.72 -0.58
N PHE A 138 13.95 7.74 0.13
CA PHE A 138 13.32 9.04 0.24
C PHE A 138 13.13 9.68 -1.14
N ILE A 139 14.13 9.64 -2.01
CA ILE A 139 14.06 10.23 -3.35
C ILE A 139 12.91 9.58 -4.15
N PHE A 140 12.84 8.25 -4.21
CA PHE A 140 11.78 7.57 -4.95
C PHE A 140 10.41 7.71 -4.28
N PHE A 141 10.35 7.70 -2.96
CA PHE A 141 9.14 7.97 -2.17
C PHE A 141 8.55 9.35 -2.50
N GLU A 142 9.38 10.39 -2.62
CA GLU A 142 8.95 11.74 -3.02
C GLU A 142 8.57 11.81 -4.51
N LEU A 143 9.32 11.15 -5.37
CA LEU A 143 9.01 11.13 -6.78
C LEU A 143 7.63 10.55 -7.07
N THR A 144 7.07 9.68 -6.20
CA THR A 144 5.68 9.21 -6.35
C THR A 144 4.63 10.31 -6.26
N LEU A 145 4.95 11.46 -5.64
CA LEU A 145 4.01 12.58 -5.50
C LEU A 145 3.64 13.21 -6.84
N VAL A 146 4.63 13.32 -7.73
CA VAL A 146 4.46 14.02 -9.01
C VAL A 146 3.42 13.32 -9.90
N PRO A 147 3.58 12.03 -10.26
CA PRO A 147 2.58 11.34 -11.05
C PRO A 147 1.23 11.27 -10.35
N SER A 148 1.20 11.05 -9.03
CA SER A 148 -0.05 11.01 -8.26
C SER A 148 -0.82 12.32 -8.35
N TYR A 149 -0.13 13.47 -8.18
CA TYR A 149 -0.74 14.78 -8.31
C TYR A 149 -1.36 14.98 -9.70
N PHE A 150 -0.63 14.62 -10.76
CA PHE A 150 -1.14 14.78 -12.13
C PHE A 150 -2.27 13.79 -12.46
N ILE A 151 -2.24 12.56 -11.97
CA ILE A 151 -3.35 11.61 -12.12
C ILE A 151 -4.62 12.17 -11.48
N ILE A 152 -4.55 12.67 -10.25
CA ILE A 152 -5.71 13.21 -9.53
C ILE A 152 -6.21 14.49 -10.24
N SER A 153 -5.34 15.48 -10.46
CA SER A 153 -5.71 16.79 -11.00
C SER A 153 -6.14 16.72 -12.48
N GLY A 154 -5.56 15.81 -13.25
CA GLY A 154 -5.81 15.67 -14.69
C GLY A 154 -7.09 14.91 -15.03
N TRP A 155 -7.43 13.86 -14.27
CA TRP A 155 -8.51 12.92 -14.60
C TRP A 155 -9.54 12.73 -13.49
N GLY A 156 -9.38 13.37 -12.36
CA GLY A 156 -10.29 13.30 -11.23
C GLY A 156 -11.65 13.96 -11.45
N GLY A 157 -12.52 13.83 -10.45
CA GLY A 157 -13.88 14.35 -10.41
C GLY A 157 -13.99 15.88 -10.29
N ALA A 158 -15.11 16.35 -9.79
CA ALA A 158 -15.43 17.79 -9.71
C ALA A 158 -14.49 18.57 -8.77
N GLN A 159 -14.03 17.95 -7.68
CA GLN A 159 -13.15 18.57 -6.70
C GLN A 159 -11.66 18.17 -6.86
N ARG A 160 -11.28 17.62 -8.03
CA ARG A 160 -9.94 17.09 -8.31
C ARG A 160 -8.79 18.02 -7.96
N ALA A 161 -8.92 19.34 -8.24
CA ALA A 161 -7.86 20.32 -7.95
C ALA A 161 -7.63 20.47 -6.45
N LYS A 162 -8.72 20.54 -5.66
CA LYS A 162 -8.67 20.61 -4.20
C LYS A 162 -8.10 19.32 -3.60
N ALA A 163 -8.51 18.17 -4.13
CA ALA A 163 -8.04 16.86 -3.69
C ALA A 163 -6.54 16.68 -3.98
N ALA A 164 -6.08 17.03 -5.19
CA ALA A 164 -4.68 16.95 -5.59
C ALA A 164 -3.79 17.90 -4.77
N LEU A 165 -4.23 19.14 -4.57
CA LEU A 165 -3.48 20.12 -3.76
C LEU A 165 -3.38 19.69 -2.30
N LYS A 166 -4.50 19.22 -1.71
CA LYS A 166 -4.51 18.71 -0.33
C LYS A 166 -3.58 17.52 -0.17
N PHE A 167 -3.64 16.56 -1.09
CA PHE A 167 -2.73 15.42 -1.13
C PHE A 167 -1.27 15.86 -1.16
N PHE A 168 -0.92 16.76 -2.10
CA PHE A 168 0.44 17.23 -2.28
C PHE A 168 0.97 17.94 -1.03
N ILE A 169 0.23 18.92 -0.49
CA ILE A 169 0.66 19.71 0.68
C ILE A 169 0.85 18.79 1.90
N TYR A 170 -0.11 17.89 2.16
CA TYR A 170 0.00 16.97 3.30
C TYR A 170 1.21 16.08 3.22
N THR A 171 1.39 15.42 2.08
CA THR A 171 2.47 14.44 1.91
C THR A 171 3.83 15.11 1.87
N PHE A 172 3.98 16.20 1.14
CA PHE A 172 5.22 16.97 1.07
C PHE A 172 5.63 17.57 2.42
N SER A 173 4.67 18.12 3.18
CA SER A 173 4.97 18.65 4.52
C SER A 173 5.42 17.56 5.48
N GLY A 174 4.84 16.37 5.39
CA GLY A 174 5.27 15.21 6.21
C GLY A 174 6.68 14.75 5.87
N SER A 175 7.00 14.65 4.59
CA SER A 175 8.30 14.14 4.12
C SER A 175 9.46 15.13 4.33
N ALA A 176 9.19 16.42 4.51
CA ALA A 176 10.21 17.36 4.89
C ALA A 176 10.88 16.99 6.23
N PHE A 177 10.11 16.51 7.20
CA PHE A 177 10.65 16.00 8.47
C PHE A 177 11.53 14.75 8.26
N LEU A 178 11.12 13.85 7.35
CA LEU A 178 11.89 12.66 7.02
C LEU A 178 13.25 13.03 6.45
N LEU A 179 13.32 13.97 5.50
CA LEU A 179 14.58 14.43 4.92
C LEU A 179 15.52 15.00 5.97
N ILE A 180 15.02 15.86 6.86
CA ILE A 180 15.82 16.43 7.95
C ILE A 180 16.36 15.30 8.84
N GLY A 181 15.52 14.33 9.19
CA GLY A 181 15.92 13.19 10.00
C GLY A 181 16.99 12.31 9.33
N ILE A 182 16.85 12.04 8.01
CA ILE A 182 17.82 11.28 7.22
C ILE A 182 19.18 11.98 7.20
N LEU A 183 19.20 13.27 6.85
CA LEU A 183 20.43 14.05 6.77
C LEU A 183 21.13 14.12 8.14
N TYR A 184 20.36 14.41 9.20
CA TYR A 184 20.92 14.46 10.55
C TYR A 184 21.54 13.09 10.95
N LEU A 185 20.85 11.98 10.67
CA LEU A 185 21.33 10.64 11.00
C LEU A 185 22.61 10.29 10.22
N GLY A 186 22.67 10.59 8.92
CA GLY A 186 23.84 10.34 8.08
C GLY A 186 25.07 11.15 8.53
N PHE A 187 24.91 12.45 8.82
CA PHE A 187 26.00 13.28 9.35
C PHE A 187 26.42 12.85 10.77
N LEU A 188 25.49 12.45 11.62
CA LEU A 188 25.80 11.91 12.94
C LEU A 188 26.61 10.61 12.84
N HIS A 189 26.23 9.71 11.93
CA HIS A 189 26.96 8.47 11.63
C HIS A 189 28.41 8.77 11.21
N GLN A 190 28.59 9.66 10.22
CA GLN A 190 29.89 10.08 9.74
C GLN A 190 30.76 10.70 10.85
N HIS A 191 30.16 11.54 11.71
CA HIS A 191 30.88 12.18 12.81
C HIS A 191 31.33 11.15 13.87
N GLN A 192 30.54 10.11 14.14
CA GLN A 192 30.85 9.13 15.17
C GLN A 192 31.86 8.06 14.72
N LEU A 193 31.72 7.56 13.49
CA LEU A 193 32.48 6.41 13.00
C LEU A 193 33.54 6.78 11.95
N GLY A 194 33.52 8.04 11.48
CA GLY A 194 34.41 8.50 10.40
C GLY A 194 34.00 7.97 9.02
N GLY A 195 34.84 8.17 8.02
CA GLY A 195 34.65 7.66 6.68
C GLY A 195 33.83 8.57 5.77
N ALA A 196 33.38 8.01 4.64
CA ALA A 196 32.52 8.70 3.70
C ALA A 196 31.08 8.81 4.23
N LEU A 197 30.39 9.86 3.83
CA LEU A 197 28.95 10.01 4.11
C LEU A 197 28.18 8.82 3.49
N THR A 198 27.27 8.22 4.25
CA THR A 198 26.45 7.08 3.81
C THR A 198 25.07 7.14 4.42
N PHE A 199 24.08 6.68 3.67
CA PHE A 199 22.67 6.55 4.11
C PHE A 199 22.19 5.10 3.99
N SER A 200 23.10 4.14 3.78
CA SER A 200 22.76 2.71 3.76
C SER A 200 22.15 2.27 5.10
N ASP A 201 21.00 1.60 5.07
CA ASP A 201 20.28 1.13 6.24
C ASP A 201 21.17 0.30 7.17
N SER A 202 21.95 -0.61 6.60
CA SER A 202 22.89 -1.45 7.35
C SER A 202 24.01 -0.67 8.05
N ALA A 203 24.50 0.42 7.47
CA ALA A 203 25.51 1.28 8.08
C ALA A 203 24.90 2.11 9.22
N LEU A 204 23.73 2.72 8.97
CA LEU A 204 23.07 3.61 9.93
C LEU A 204 22.66 2.92 11.23
N THR A 205 22.38 1.61 11.19
CA THR A 205 22.06 0.81 12.38
C THR A 205 23.23 0.76 13.40
N ALA A 206 24.48 0.97 12.97
CA ALA A 206 25.66 1.03 13.83
C ALA A 206 25.80 2.38 14.59
N THR A 207 24.99 3.40 14.25
CA THR A 207 25.06 4.73 14.88
C THR A 207 24.55 4.67 16.33
N VAL A 208 25.37 5.14 17.27
CA VAL A 208 24.97 5.20 18.68
C VAL A 208 24.08 6.42 18.91
N LEU A 209 22.83 6.17 19.31
CA LEU A 209 21.83 7.21 19.55
C LEU A 209 21.55 7.36 21.05
N LYS A 210 21.64 8.60 21.54
CA LYS A 210 21.09 8.95 22.86
C LYS A 210 19.57 8.84 22.79
N HIS A 211 18.93 8.41 23.88
CA HIS A 211 17.45 8.16 23.92
C HIS A 211 16.64 9.34 23.36
N GLY A 212 16.89 10.56 23.84
CA GLY A 212 16.16 11.76 23.35
C GLY A 212 16.32 11.99 21.85
N VAL A 213 17.55 11.86 21.31
CA VAL A 213 17.81 11.98 19.87
C VAL A 213 17.10 10.89 19.09
N SER A 214 17.13 9.64 19.58
CA SER A 214 16.41 8.52 18.97
C SER A 214 14.90 8.78 18.89
N VAL A 215 14.28 9.35 19.94
CA VAL A 215 12.86 9.69 19.96
C VAL A 215 12.53 10.78 18.92
N TRP A 216 13.33 11.82 18.80
CA TRP A 216 13.09 12.88 17.80
C TRP A 216 13.28 12.39 16.38
N LEU A 217 14.29 11.56 16.12
CA LEU A 217 14.49 10.95 14.81
C LEU A 217 13.35 9.99 14.46
N PHE A 218 12.95 9.14 15.41
CA PHE A 218 11.79 8.27 15.21
C PHE A 218 10.54 9.07 14.83
N LEU A 219 10.26 10.17 15.55
CA LEU A 219 9.10 11.03 15.25
C LEU A 219 9.22 11.70 13.87
N ALA A 220 10.39 12.17 13.48
CA ALA A 220 10.62 12.75 12.16
C ALA A 220 10.29 11.77 11.02
N PHE A 221 10.74 10.51 11.16
CA PHE A 221 10.41 9.43 10.23
C PHE A 221 8.93 9.03 10.32
N ALA A 222 8.45 8.78 11.53
CA ALA A 222 7.12 8.27 11.76
C ALA A 222 6.01 9.25 11.35
N VAL A 223 6.20 10.55 11.47
CA VAL A 223 5.24 11.57 11.00
C VAL A 223 5.08 11.49 9.48
N ALA A 224 6.18 11.42 8.72
CA ALA A 224 6.14 11.29 7.27
C ALA A 224 5.38 10.02 6.85
N PHE A 225 5.70 8.90 7.50
CA PHE A 225 5.07 7.62 7.21
C PHE A 225 3.61 7.58 7.68
N ALA A 226 3.28 8.20 8.80
CA ALA A 226 1.90 8.32 9.29
C ALA A 226 1.02 9.20 8.39
N VAL A 227 1.60 10.26 7.79
CA VAL A 227 0.90 11.04 6.76
C VAL A 227 0.64 10.20 5.52
N LYS A 228 1.64 9.49 5.01
CA LYS A 228 1.52 8.67 3.79
C LYS A 228 0.61 7.46 3.99
N SER A 229 0.68 6.78 5.16
CA SER A 229 -0.17 5.64 5.56
C SER A 229 -1.53 6.03 6.10
N PRO A 230 -2.07 7.16 5.83
CA PRO A 230 -3.11 7.95 6.46
C PRO A 230 -3.48 7.49 7.89
N ILE A 231 -2.52 7.49 8.83
CA ILE A 231 -2.80 7.17 10.24
C ILE A 231 -3.59 8.34 10.87
N TRP A 232 -4.60 8.03 11.68
CA TRP A 232 -5.32 9.06 12.43
C TRP A 232 -4.35 9.83 13.37
N PRO A 233 -4.40 11.18 13.45
CA PRO A 233 -5.30 12.13 12.80
C PRO A 233 -4.79 12.68 11.44
N LEU A 234 -3.65 12.20 10.92
CA LEU A 234 -2.98 12.69 9.70
C LEU A 234 -3.61 12.17 8.39
N HIS A 235 -4.81 11.61 8.45
CA HIS A 235 -5.49 10.92 7.36
C HIS A 235 -6.37 11.80 6.46
N THR A 236 -6.63 13.05 6.82
CA THR A 236 -7.75 13.83 6.24
C THR A 236 -7.62 14.12 4.74
N TRP A 237 -6.46 13.87 4.14
CA TRP A 237 -6.24 13.97 2.71
C TRP A 237 -6.78 12.76 1.94
N SER A 238 -6.71 11.54 2.51
CA SER A 238 -6.94 10.29 1.78
C SER A 238 -8.41 10.08 1.37
N PRO A 239 -9.45 10.34 2.19
CA PRO A 239 -10.83 10.08 1.76
C PRO A 239 -11.28 10.95 0.59
N ILE A 240 -10.90 12.23 0.57
CA ILE A 240 -11.22 13.10 -0.56
C ILE A 240 -10.42 12.71 -1.80
N THR A 241 -9.14 12.37 -1.63
CA THR A 241 -8.26 12.01 -2.74
C THR A 241 -8.70 10.72 -3.41
N TYR A 242 -9.01 9.67 -2.64
CA TYR A 242 -9.46 8.39 -3.18
C TYR A 242 -10.83 8.49 -3.86
N ALA A 243 -11.73 9.32 -3.35
CA ALA A 243 -13.04 9.52 -3.95
C ALA A 243 -12.99 10.35 -5.25
N GLU A 244 -12.12 11.36 -5.30
CA GLU A 244 -12.00 12.26 -6.45
C GLU A 244 -11.09 11.71 -7.56
N ALA A 245 -10.13 10.83 -7.25
CA ALA A 245 -9.25 10.24 -8.26
C ALA A 245 -10.05 9.41 -9.27
N PRO A 246 -9.56 9.30 -10.53
CA PRO A 246 -10.13 8.35 -11.49
C PRO A 246 -9.94 6.93 -10.95
N THR A 247 -10.77 5.99 -11.39
CA THR A 247 -10.78 4.61 -10.82
C THR A 247 -9.39 3.97 -10.77
N GLY A 248 -8.59 4.06 -11.83
CA GLY A 248 -7.21 3.55 -11.83
C GLY A 248 -6.32 4.29 -10.83
N GLY A 249 -6.48 5.61 -10.70
CA GLY A 249 -5.77 6.41 -9.70
C GLY A 249 -6.18 6.06 -8.26
N SER A 250 -7.48 5.85 -7.99
CA SER A 250 -7.96 5.42 -6.67
C SER A 250 -7.37 4.07 -6.24
N ILE A 251 -7.24 3.14 -7.21
CA ILE A 251 -6.59 1.84 -7.00
C ILE A 251 -5.12 2.04 -6.61
N GLU A 252 -4.33 2.79 -7.39
CA GLU A 252 -2.91 3.03 -7.13
C GLU A 252 -2.68 3.71 -5.77
N LEU A 253 -3.45 4.76 -5.48
CA LEU A 253 -3.32 5.54 -4.24
C LEU A 253 -3.63 4.69 -3.00
N SER A 254 -4.71 3.92 -3.04
CA SER A 254 -5.16 3.15 -1.87
C SER A 254 -4.44 1.80 -1.75
N ALA A 255 -4.21 1.10 -2.85
CA ALA A 255 -3.56 -0.21 -2.82
C ALA A 255 -2.04 -0.12 -2.62
N LEU A 256 -1.35 0.93 -3.09
CA LEU A 256 0.11 1.03 -3.07
C LEU A 256 0.63 2.18 -2.23
N LEU A 257 0.25 3.44 -2.52
CA LEU A 257 0.88 4.59 -1.87
C LEU A 257 0.74 4.59 -0.35
N ALA A 258 -0.42 4.18 0.16
CA ALA A 258 -0.61 4.02 1.60
C ALA A 258 0.36 2.98 2.19
N LYS A 259 0.68 1.91 1.45
CA LYS A 259 1.60 0.85 1.89
C LYS A 259 3.06 1.30 1.89
N LEU A 260 3.44 2.25 1.03
CA LEU A 260 4.78 2.87 1.12
C LEU A 260 5.03 3.49 2.49
N GLY A 261 4.03 4.15 3.07
CA GLY A 261 4.15 4.68 4.41
C GLY A 261 4.26 3.59 5.48
N SER A 262 3.42 2.54 5.40
CA SER A 262 3.49 1.41 6.35
C SER A 262 4.80 0.63 6.21
N TYR A 263 5.29 0.45 4.98
CA TYR A 263 6.58 -0.16 4.71
C TYR A 263 7.73 0.67 5.32
N GLY A 264 7.73 1.99 5.08
CA GLY A 264 8.73 2.89 5.66
C GLY A 264 8.68 2.93 7.20
N LEU A 265 7.48 2.90 7.78
CA LEU A 265 7.30 2.82 9.23
C LEU A 265 7.91 1.53 9.80
N LEU A 266 7.65 0.38 9.14
CA LEU A 266 8.20 -0.91 9.56
C LEU A 266 9.71 -0.99 9.31
N ARG A 267 10.17 -0.68 8.10
CA ARG A 267 11.56 -0.88 7.69
C ARG A 267 12.51 0.10 8.37
N PHE A 268 12.18 1.40 8.33
CA PHE A 268 13.10 2.45 8.76
C PHE A 268 12.79 2.99 10.16
N ALA A 269 11.54 3.34 10.48
CA ALA A 269 11.26 3.91 11.81
C ALA A 269 11.42 2.86 12.90
N VAL A 270 10.86 1.66 12.72
CA VAL A 270 10.99 0.54 13.69
C VAL A 270 12.40 -0.05 13.65
N GLY A 271 12.99 -0.21 12.46
CA GLY A 271 14.31 -0.83 12.30
C GLY A 271 15.48 0.01 12.84
N LEU A 272 15.50 1.30 12.54
CA LEU A 272 16.60 2.19 12.90
C LEU A 272 16.52 2.74 14.34
N PHE A 273 15.31 2.81 14.93
CA PHE A 273 15.13 3.47 16.24
C PHE A 273 14.48 2.58 17.31
N PRO A 274 15.05 1.39 17.60
CA PRO A 274 14.45 0.43 18.53
C PRO A 274 14.27 0.98 19.95
N LEU A 275 15.12 1.92 20.41
CA LEU A 275 15.00 2.55 21.72
C LEU A 275 13.81 3.51 21.80
N ALA A 276 13.60 4.30 20.75
CA ALA A 276 12.47 5.22 20.66
C ALA A 276 11.15 4.47 20.53
N LEU A 277 11.16 3.33 19.85
CA LEU A 277 9.98 2.50 19.66
C LEU A 277 9.33 2.11 20.98
N VAL A 278 10.11 1.80 22.04
CA VAL A 278 9.58 1.44 23.35
C VAL A 278 8.72 2.57 23.93
N THR A 279 9.22 3.81 23.83
CA THR A 279 8.53 5.00 24.36
C THR A 279 7.35 5.41 23.49
N MET A 280 7.47 5.30 22.16
CA MET A 280 6.45 5.77 21.21
C MET A 280 5.38 4.72 20.89
N ARG A 281 5.63 3.46 21.17
CA ARG A 281 4.69 2.35 20.89
C ARG A 281 3.29 2.57 21.44
N PRO A 282 3.08 2.94 22.72
CA PRO A 282 1.72 3.16 23.26
C PRO A 282 0.97 4.26 22.49
N LEU A 283 1.67 5.32 22.05
CA LEU A 283 1.08 6.37 21.23
C LEU A 283 0.57 5.81 19.91
N PHE A 284 1.41 5.10 19.17
CA PHE A 284 1.04 4.57 17.86
C PHE A 284 -0.02 3.45 17.93
N LEU A 285 0.02 2.60 18.95
CA LEU A 285 -1.05 1.63 19.24
C LEU A 285 -2.39 2.34 19.47
N THR A 286 -2.38 3.42 20.24
CA THR A 286 -3.57 4.23 20.51
C THR A 286 -4.09 4.90 19.24
N LEU A 287 -3.22 5.52 18.45
CA LEU A 287 -3.60 6.14 17.16
C LEU A 287 -4.15 5.10 16.18
N ALA A 288 -3.59 3.88 16.16
CA ALA A 288 -4.06 2.77 15.34
C ALA A 288 -5.49 2.36 15.71
N VAL A 289 -5.77 2.15 16.98
CA VAL A 289 -7.10 1.78 17.47
C VAL A 289 -8.12 2.89 17.24
N ILE A 290 -7.75 4.15 17.49
CA ILE A 290 -8.61 5.29 17.15
C ILE A 290 -8.89 5.31 15.64
N GLY A 291 -7.87 5.08 14.80
CA GLY A 291 -8.03 5.01 13.35
C GLY A 291 -8.98 3.91 12.90
N ILE A 292 -8.90 2.71 13.51
CA ILE A 292 -9.81 1.60 13.24
C ILE A 292 -11.27 2.01 13.55
N LEU A 293 -11.52 2.50 14.74
CA LEU A 293 -12.88 2.86 15.19
C LEU A 293 -13.41 4.08 14.45
N TYR A 294 -12.62 5.15 14.37
CA TYR A 294 -12.99 6.38 13.66
C TYR A 294 -13.30 6.11 12.18
N GLY A 295 -12.42 5.38 11.49
CA GLY A 295 -12.63 5.02 10.09
C GLY A 295 -13.93 4.25 9.89
N SER A 296 -14.20 3.27 10.76
CA SER A 296 -15.41 2.45 10.72
C SER A 296 -16.68 3.28 11.00
N PHE A 297 -16.68 4.13 12.02
CA PHE A 297 -17.86 4.96 12.34
C PHE A 297 -18.17 5.98 11.26
N VAL A 298 -17.14 6.62 10.70
CA VAL A 298 -17.33 7.57 9.59
C VAL A 298 -17.80 6.84 8.32
N ALA A 299 -17.32 5.64 8.05
CA ALA A 299 -17.81 4.81 6.95
C ALA A 299 -19.31 4.52 7.08
N CYS A 300 -19.83 4.23 8.29
CA CYS A 300 -21.26 4.05 8.54
C CYS A 300 -22.10 5.28 8.15
N ALA A 301 -21.59 6.48 8.34
CA ALA A 301 -22.31 7.74 8.09
C ALA A 301 -22.12 8.25 6.64
N THR A 302 -21.28 7.61 5.84
CA THR A 302 -20.91 8.10 4.52
C THR A 302 -21.96 7.70 3.46
N PRO A 303 -22.52 8.67 2.70
CA PRO A 303 -23.55 8.39 1.69
C PRO A 303 -22.99 7.93 0.34
N ASP A 304 -21.71 7.85 0.18
CA ASP A 304 -20.94 7.69 -1.05
C ASP A 304 -20.06 6.45 -0.98
N LEU A 305 -20.19 5.51 -1.93
CA LEU A 305 -19.46 4.25 -1.94
C LEU A 305 -17.93 4.43 -2.05
N LYS A 306 -17.44 5.40 -2.84
CA LYS A 306 -15.98 5.64 -2.94
C LYS A 306 -15.42 6.13 -1.61
N ARG A 307 -16.13 7.07 -0.95
CA ARG A 307 -15.72 7.56 0.37
C ARG A 307 -15.87 6.50 1.46
N LEU A 308 -16.92 5.67 1.39
CA LEU A 308 -17.08 4.55 2.31
C LEU A 308 -15.87 3.61 2.23
N VAL A 309 -15.45 3.21 1.02
CA VAL A 309 -14.26 2.37 0.81
C VAL A 309 -13.00 3.10 1.27
N ALA A 310 -12.89 4.41 1.08
CA ALA A 310 -11.77 5.20 1.55
C ALA A 310 -11.65 5.22 3.09
N TYR A 311 -12.77 5.33 3.82
CA TYR A 311 -12.77 5.24 5.29
C TYR A 311 -12.61 3.80 5.79
N SER A 312 -13.12 2.80 5.06
CA SER A 312 -12.80 1.40 5.28
C SER A 312 -11.28 1.16 5.16
N SER A 313 -10.65 1.73 4.12
CA SER A 313 -9.20 1.69 3.94
C SER A 313 -8.45 2.34 5.10
N LEU A 314 -8.95 3.46 5.65
CA LEU A 314 -8.39 4.09 6.84
C LEU A 314 -8.40 3.14 8.06
N ALA A 315 -9.51 2.43 8.28
CA ALA A 315 -9.60 1.44 9.36
C ALA A 315 -8.59 0.30 9.16
N GLN A 316 -8.43 -0.19 7.94
CA GLN A 316 -7.47 -1.24 7.60
C GLN A 316 -6.01 -0.77 7.78
N MET A 317 -5.69 0.50 7.47
CA MET A 317 -4.38 1.08 7.78
C MET A 317 -4.14 1.17 9.29
N GLY A 318 -5.21 1.35 10.09
CA GLY A 318 -5.16 1.21 11.54
C GLY A 318 -4.77 -0.21 11.98
N PHE A 319 -5.36 -1.26 11.40
CA PHE A 319 -4.97 -2.65 11.69
C PHE A 319 -3.51 -2.93 11.30
N ILE A 320 -3.06 -2.47 10.14
CA ILE A 320 -1.65 -2.60 9.72
C ILE A 320 -0.72 -1.95 10.75
N THR A 321 -1.03 -0.72 11.16
CA THR A 321 -0.24 0.02 12.18
C THR A 321 -0.25 -0.72 13.52
N LEU A 322 -1.41 -1.25 13.93
CA LEU A 322 -1.55 -2.04 15.16
C LEU A 322 -0.63 -3.27 15.15
N GLY A 323 -0.60 -4.00 14.04
CA GLY A 323 0.27 -5.17 13.86
C GLY A 323 1.76 -4.83 13.84
N ILE A 324 2.17 -3.74 13.14
CA ILE A 324 3.57 -3.25 13.14
C ILE A 324 4.01 -2.89 14.58
N MET A 325 3.16 -2.17 15.30
CA MET A 325 3.46 -1.69 16.65
C MET A 325 3.29 -2.76 17.74
N SER A 326 2.71 -3.93 17.43
CA SER A 326 2.63 -5.04 18.38
C SER A 326 4.01 -5.48 18.88
N GLY A 327 5.04 -5.36 18.03
CA GLY A 327 6.40 -5.83 18.34
C GLY A 327 6.50 -7.35 18.44
N SER A 328 5.47 -8.08 18.01
CA SER A 328 5.48 -9.54 17.91
C SER A 328 5.72 -9.97 16.46
N VAL A 329 6.42 -11.08 16.27
CA VAL A 329 6.59 -11.67 14.93
C VAL A 329 5.24 -11.98 14.28
N ILE A 330 4.31 -12.55 15.05
CA ILE A 330 2.97 -12.92 14.56
C ILE A 330 2.20 -11.68 14.08
N GLY A 331 2.11 -10.64 14.91
CA GLY A 331 1.37 -9.42 14.59
C GLY A 331 1.98 -8.64 13.42
N THR A 332 3.32 -8.56 13.38
CA THR A 332 4.03 -7.88 12.29
C THR A 332 3.93 -8.66 10.97
N THR A 333 4.02 -10.00 11.01
CA THR A 333 3.76 -10.84 9.82
C THR A 333 2.34 -10.65 9.30
N GLY A 334 1.35 -10.61 10.21
CA GLY A 334 -0.04 -10.30 9.87
C GLY A 334 -0.18 -8.91 9.22
N ALA A 335 0.54 -7.89 9.71
CA ALA A 335 0.52 -6.55 9.14
C ALA A 335 1.07 -6.52 7.70
N VAL A 336 2.18 -7.18 7.43
CA VAL A 336 2.74 -7.28 6.07
C VAL A 336 1.79 -8.03 5.14
N LEU A 337 1.21 -9.15 5.61
CA LEU A 337 0.22 -9.89 4.83
C LEU A 337 -1.03 -9.02 4.56
N LEU A 338 -1.47 -8.21 5.55
CA LEU A 338 -2.61 -7.30 5.36
C LEU A 338 -2.29 -6.19 4.36
N MET A 339 -1.06 -5.69 4.28
CA MET A 339 -0.68 -4.73 3.23
C MET A 339 -1.01 -5.28 1.85
N PHE A 340 -0.70 -6.55 1.58
CA PHE A 340 -1.02 -7.22 0.32
C PHE A 340 -2.52 -7.47 0.17
N ASN A 341 -3.15 -8.12 1.14
CA ASN A 341 -4.56 -8.51 1.09
C ASN A 341 -5.49 -7.32 0.95
N HIS A 342 -5.25 -6.26 1.72
CA HIS A 342 -6.00 -5.01 1.59
C HIS A 342 -5.79 -4.36 0.22
N GLY A 343 -4.58 -4.45 -0.36
CA GLY A 343 -4.35 -4.01 -1.73
C GLY A 343 -5.26 -4.71 -2.73
N VAL A 344 -5.32 -6.05 -2.69
CA VAL A 344 -6.19 -6.87 -3.57
C VAL A 344 -7.68 -6.56 -3.34
N ILE A 345 -8.13 -6.47 -2.08
CA ILE A 345 -9.51 -6.14 -1.72
C ILE A 345 -9.90 -4.76 -2.26
N THR A 346 -9.01 -3.77 -2.13
CA THR A 346 -9.25 -2.40 -2.58
C THR A 346 -9.35 -2.30 -4.10
N ILE A 347 -8.53 -3.06 -4.85
CA ILE A 347 -8.67 -3.19 -6.31
C ILE A 347 -10.09 -3.64 -6.64
N GLY A 348 -10.57 -4.70 -5.99
CA GLY A 348 -11.92 -5.23 -6.20
C GLY A 348 -13.01 -4.19 -5.98
N PHE A 349 -12.96 -3.50 -4.86
CA PHE A 349 -13.95 -2.45 -4.55
C PHE A 349 -13.94 -1.33 -5.58
N PHE A 350 -12.79 -0.72 -5.87
CA PHE A 350 -12.75 0.42 -6.80
C PHE A 350 -13.08 0.02 -8.24
N LEU A 351 -12.72 -1.18 -8.69
CA LEU A 351 -13.13 -1.68 -10.00
C LEU A 351 -14.65 -1.81 -10.10
N ILE A 352 -15.30 -2.47 -9.14
CA ILE A 352 -16.76 -2.67 -9.16
C ILE A 352 -17.47 -1.33 -9.06
N ILE A 353 -17.05 -0.45 -8.15
CA ILE A 353 -17.64 0.90 -8.03
C ILE A 353 -17.45 1.69 -9.32
N GLY A 354 -16.28 1.63 -9.95
CA GLY A 354 -16.02 2.26 -11.24
C GLY A 354 -16.86 1.70 -12.38
N PHE A 355 -17.15 0.39 -12.38
CA PHE A 355 -18.05 -0.24 -13.35
C PHE A 355 -19.52 0.20 -13.15
N ILE A 356 -19.97 0.32 -11.90
CA ILE A 356 -21.28 0.85 -11.55
C ILE A 356 -21.36 2.33 -11.94
N GLU A 357 -20.36 3.13 -11.60
CA GLU A 357 -20.30 4.57 -11.93
C GLU A 357 -20.42 4.82 -13.44
N LYS A 358 -19.69 4.04 -14.26
CA LYS A 358 -19.75 4.15 -15.73
C LYS A 358 -21.15 3.87 -16.30
N ARG A 359 -21.93 3.02 -15.64
CA ARG A 359 -23.30 2.62 -16.09
C ARG A 359 -24.37 3.55 -15.56
N ARG A 360 -24.25 3.90 -14.27
CA ARG A 360 -25.29 4.65 -13.54
C ARG A 360 -25.05 6.17 -13.54
N GLY A 361 -23.79 6.61 -13.77
CA GLY A 361 -23.39 8.01 -13.63
C GLY A 361 -23.36 8.51 -12.18
N SER A 362 -23.47 7.62 -11.19
CA SER A 362 -23.45 7.94 -9.76
C SER A 362 -22.86 6.79 -8.95
N TYR A 363 -22.21 7.12 -7.85
CA TYR A 363 -21.77 6.19 -6.81
C TYR A 363 -22.38 6.54 -5.43
N GLN A 364 -23.40 7.41 -5.43
CA GLN A 364 -24.16 7.74 -4.21
C GLN A 364 -25.07 6.57 -3.83
N ILE A 365 -25.00 6.12 -2.57
CA ILE A 365 -25.76 4.94 -2.09
C ILE A 365 -27.26 5.11 -2.30
N LYS A 366 -27.78 6.33 -2.13
CA LYS A 366 -29.22 6.64 -2.34
C LYS A 366 -29.70 6.45 -3.77
N ASP A 367 -28.79 6.56 -4.76
CA ASP A 367 -29.10 6.42 -6.18
C ASP A 367 -29.00 4.96 -6.66
N LEU A 368 -28.47 4.09 -5.81
CA LEU A 368 -28.20 2.68 -6.11
C LEU A 368 -29.09 1.80 -5.24
N THR A 369 -30.01 1.07 -5.86
CA THR A 369 -30.91 0.17 -5.14
C THR A 369 -31.28 -1.01 -6.01
N GLY A 370 -31.27 -2.24 -5.44
CA GLY A 370 -31.72 -3.45 -6.11
C GLY A 370 -30.80 -3.97 -7.21
N LEU A 371 -29.52 -3.57 -7.22
CA LEU A 371 -28.59 -3.92 -8.30
C LEU A 371 -28.30 -5.43 -8.42
N GLN A 372 -28.63 -6.24 -7.42
CA GLN A 372 -28.45 -7.69 -7.47
C GLN A 372 -29.31 -8.33 -8.58
N GLY A 373 -30.50 -7.81 -8.86
CA GLY A 373 -31.36 -8.33 -9.92
C GLY A 373 -30.75 -8.15 -11.31
N PRO A 374 -30.52 -6.91 -11.76
CA PRO A 374 -29.99 -6.63 -13.11
C PRO A 374 -28.49 -6.95 -13.28
N ALA A 375 -27.70 -6.92 -12.20
CA ALA A 375 -26.25 -7.11 -12.27
C ALA A 375 -25.75 -8.18 -11.27
N PRO A 376 -26.18 -9.45 -11.41
CA PRO A 376 -25.90 -10.51 -10.44
C PRO A 376 -24.41 -10.85 -10.31
N VAL A 377 -23.61 -10.77 -11.39
CA VAL A 377 -22.16 -11.06 -11.32
C VAL A 377 -21.43 -9.96 -10.55
N LEU A 378 -21.77 -8.67 -10.80
CA LEU A 378 -21.18 -7.57 -10.01
C LEU A 378 -21.55 -7.68 -8.54
N ALA A 379 -22.81 -8.06 -8.22
CA ALA A 379 -23.26 -8.27 -6.85
C ALA A 379 -22.51 -9.44 -6.18
N ALA A 380 -22.33 -10.56 -6.87
CA ALA A 380 -21.62 -11.73 -6.35
C ALA A 380 -20.14 -11.41 -6.07
N VAL A 381 -19.45 -10.75 -7.00
CA VAL A 381 -18.05 -10.37 -6.79
C VAL A 381 -17.91 -9.32 -5.68
N PHE A 382 -18.82 -8.34 -5.62
CA PHE A 382 -18.83 -7.37 -4.51
C PHE A 382 -19.03 -8.08 -3.17
N THR A 383 -19.88 -9.11 -3.11
CA THR A 383 -20.06 -9.93 -1.90
C THR A 383 -18.75 -10.58 -1.46
N VAL A 384 -18.02 -11.22 -2.37
CA VAL A 384 -16.72 -11.86 -2.04
C VAL A 384 -15.72 -10.82 -1.53
N VAL A 385 -15.57 -9.69 -2.22
CA VAL A 385 -14.65 -8.61 -1.84
C VAL A 385 -15.04 -8.01 -0.48
N MET A 386 -16.32 -7.78 -0.27
CA MET A 386 -16.88 -7.28 0.99
C MET A 386 -16.62 -8.26 2.14
N MET A 387 -16.92 -9.55 1.96
CA MET A 387 -16.71 -10.59 2.98
C MET A 387 -15.23 -10.76 3.31
N ALA A 388 -14.33 -10.61 2.33
CA ALA A 388 -12.90 -10.57 2.58
C ALA A 388 -12.49 -9.35 3.44
N SER A 389 -13.08 -8.18 3.17
CA SER A 389 -12.86 -6.96 3.96
C SER A 389 -13.45 -7.01 5.36
N LEU A 390 -14.44 -7.88 5.59
CA LEU A 390 -15.02 -8.17 6.92
C LEU A 390 -14.16 -9.13 7.75
N GLY A 391 -13.15 -9.74 7.16
CA GLY A 391 -12.40 -10.79 7.82
C GLY A 391 -13.17 -12.11 7.97
N LEU A 392 -13.96 -12.50 6.96
CA LEU A 392 -14.64 -13.80 6.98
C LEU A 392 -13.62 -14.95 6.87
N PRO A 393 -13.64 -15.98 7.79
CA PRO A 393 -12.80 -17.16 7.69
C PRO A 393 -12.88 -17.83 6.31
N GLY A 394 -11.73 -18.22 5.76
CA GLY A 394 -11.60 -18.76 4.40
C GLY A 394 -11.32 -17.70 3.33
N LEU A 395 -11.31 -16.40 3.67
CA LEU A 395 -10.92 -15.31 2.78
C LEU A 395 -9.69 -14.58 3.31
N SER A 396 -8.99 -13.90 2.43
CA SER A 396 -7.64 -13.36 2.69
C SER A 396 -7.57 -12.36 3.85
N GLY A 397 -8.61 -11.56 4.07
CA GLY A 397 -8.65 -10.56 5.15
C GLY A 397 -8.54 -11.19 6.53
N PHE A 398 -9.29 -12.29 6.75
CA PHE A 398 -9.31 -12.98 8.05
C PHE A 398 -7.91 -13.39 8.52
N VAL A 399 -7.13 -14.03 7.66
CA VAL A 399 -5.81 -14.56 8.05
C VAL A 399 -4.93 -13.45 8.58
N SER A 400 -4.87 -12.33 7.88
CA SER A 400 -4.02 -11.19 8.26
C SER A 400 -4.52 -10.48 9.50
N GLU A 401 -5.82 -10.19 9.59
CA GLU A 401 -6.40 -9.51 10.76
C GLU A 401 -6.31 -10.38 12.02
N PHE A 402 -6.54 -11.68 11.88
CA PHE A 402 -6.41 -12.63 12.99
C PHE A 402 -4.98 -12.68 13.54
N LEU A 403 -3.96 -12.74 12.67
CA LEU A 403 -2.56 -12.70 13.09
C LEU A 403 -2.20 -11.37 13.79
N ILE A 404 -2.71 -10.23 13.28
CA ILE A 404 -2.52 -8.92 13.91
C ILE A 404 -3.13 -8.91 15.32
N LEU A 405 -4.39 -9.32 15.44
CA LEU A 405 -5.10 -9.30 16.72
C LEU A 405 -4.48 -10.24 17.75
N VAL A 406 -4.17 -11.47 17.36
CA VAL A 406 -3.51 -12.45 18.24
C VAL A 406 -2.12 -11.95 18.67
N GLY A 407 -1.31 -11.49 17.72
CA GLY A 407 0.03 -10.98 18.01
C GLY A 407 0.01 -9.72 18.88
N THR A 408 -0.97 -8.84 18.67
CA THR A 408 -1.15 -7.64 19.52
C THR A 408 -1.71 -7.99 20.89
N PHE A 409 -2.70 -8.88 20.96
CA PHE A 409 -3.28 -9.28 22.25
C PHE A 409 -2.25 -9.96 23.15
N ALA A 410 -1.37 -10.79 22.59
CA ALA A 410 -0.32 -11.47 23.33
C ALA A 410 0.71 -10.51 23.97
N THR A 411 0.94 -9.34 23.35
CA THR A 411 1.95 -8.36 23.83
C THR A 411 1.32 -7.14 24.49
N HIS A 412 0.16 -6.72 24.01
CA HIS A 412 -0.53 -5.50 24.40
C HIS A 412 -2.07 -5.74 24.46
N PRO A 413 -2.59 -6.48 25.45
CA PRO A 413 -3.94 -7.03 25.44
C PRO A 413 -5.05 -5.98 25.29
N TRP A 414 -4.91 -4.82 25.92
CA TRP A 414 -5.92 -3.76 25.82
C TRP A 414 -6.11 -3.22 24.41
N TRP A 415 -5.01 -2.92 23.69
CA TRP A 415 -5.10 -2.46 22.30
C TRP A 415 -5.57 -3.57 21.36
N GLY A 416 -5.18 -4.83 21.62
CA GLY A 416 -5.70 -5.98 20.89
C GLY A 416 -7.20 -6.18 21.08
N ALA A 417 -7.69 -6.10 22.33
CA ALA A 417 -9.11 -6.24 22.63
C ALA A 417 -9.97 -5.11 22.02
N VAL A 418 -9.52 -3.85 22.16
CA VAL A 418 -10.23 -2.71 21.56
C VAL A 418 -10.14 -2.77 20.03
N GLY A 419 -8.98 -3.13 19.45
CA GLY A 419 -8.83 -3.34 18.00
C GLY A 419 -9.78 -4.38 17.44
N ALA A 420 -10.05 -5.48 18.18
CA ALA A 420 -10.98 -6.52 17.76
C ALA A 420 -12.43 -6.01 17.59
N THR A 421 -12.84 -4.97 18.33
CA THR A 421 -14.17 -4.36 18.12
C THR A 421 -14.32 -3.71 16.75
N GLY A 422 -13.21 -3.35 16.11
CA GLY A 422 -13.19 -2.83 14.74
C GLY A 422 -13.72 -3.81 13.70
N VAL A 423 -13.57 -5.12 13.91
CA VAL A 423 -14.13 -6.16 13.03
C VAL A 423 -15.67 -6.10 13.05
N VAL A 424 -16.25 -5.92 14.24
CA VAL A 424 -17.72 -5.78 14.39
C VAL A 424 -18.21 -4.49 13.72
N ALA A 425 -17.45 -3.39 13.89
CA ALA A 425 -17.79 -2.13 13.25
C ALA A 425 -17.66 -2.21 11.71
N ALA A 426 -16.67 -2.94 11.19
CA ALA A 426 -16.52 -3.19 9.76
C ALA A 426 -17.70 -3.98 9.20
N ALA A 427 -18.18 -5.01 9.92
CA ALA A 427 -19.36 -5.76 9.54
C ALA A 427 -20.59 -4.83 9.43
N ALA A 428 -20.78 -3.95 10.39
CA ALA A 428 -21.93 -3.05 10.43
C ALA A 428 -21.99 -2.17 9.16
N TYR A 429 -20.93 -1.42 8.80
CA TYR A 429 -21.02 -0.49 7.66
C TYR A 429 -21.00 -1.20 6.29
N LEU A 430 -20.27 -2.30 6.15
CA LEU A 430 -20.20 -3.00 4.86
C LEU A 430 -21.50 -3.75 4.54
N LEU A 431 -22.06 -4.47 5.50
CA LEU A 431 -23.35 -5.16 5.31
C LEU A 431 -24.48 -4.15 5.10
N TRP A 432 -24.47 -3.04 5.82
CA TRP A 432 -25.43 -1.96 5.63
C TRP A 432 -25.35 -1.35 4.22
N ALA A 433 -24.14 -1.08 3.72
CA ALA A 433 -23.94 -0.56 2.37
C ALA A 433 -24.37 -1.58 1.31
N TYR A 434 -24.01 -2.85 1.49
CA TYR A 434 -24.39 -3.94 0.59
C TYR A 434 -25.92 -4.07 0.50
N GLN A 435 -26.58 -4.10 1.65
CA GLN A 435 -28.06 -4.21 1.71
C GLN A 435 -28.74 -3.06 0.96
N ARG A 436 -28.23 -1.84 1.08
CA ARG A 436 -28.83 -0.67 0.43
C ARG A 436 -28.58 -0.63 -1.07
N VAL A 437 -27.42 -1.06 -1.53
CA VAL A 437 -27.03 -0.99 -2.94
C VAL A 437 -27.58 -2.18 -3.74
N PHE A 438 -27.45 -3.38 -3.21
CA PHE A 438 -27.72 -4.60 -3.97
C PHE A 438 -29.09 -5.21 -3.68
N HIS A 439 -29.63 -5.07 -2.46
CA HIS A 439 -30.93 -5.62 -2.13
C HIS A 439 -32.07 -4.65 -2.46
N GLY A 440 -33.29 -5.18 -2.44
CA GLY A 440 -34.51 -4.45 -2.76
C GLY A 440 -34.90 -4.60 -4.23
N ARG A 441 -35.88 -3.79 -4.64
CA ARG A 441 -36.41 -3.82 -6.02
C ARG A 441 -35.68 -2.76 -6.86
N ALA A 442 -35.10 -3.19 -7.96
CA ALA A 442 -34.53 -2.26 -8.93
C ALA A 442 -35.68 -1.51 -9.64
N THR A 443 -35.58 -0.18 -9.71
CA THR A 443 -36.56 0.70 -10.36
C THR A 443 -35.89 1.72 -11.26
N GLY A 444 -36.59 2.15 -12.31
CA GLY A 444 -36.05 3.13 -13.25
C GLY A 444 -34.73 2.70 -13.88
N VAL A 445 -33.79 3.60 -13.94
CA VAL A 445 -32.45 3.36 -14.56
C VAL A 445 -31.71 2.18 -13.91
N ASN A 446 -31.94 1.90 -12.63
CA ASN A 446 -31.27 0.79 -11.96
C ASN A 446 -31.71 -0.58 -12.48
N ALA A 447 -32.97 -0.71 -12.98
CA ALA A 447 -33.46 -1.96 -13.55
C ALA A 447 -32.85 -2.29 -14.92
N GLU A 448 -32.30 -1.30 -15.60
CA GLU A 448 -31.70 -1.42 -16.94
C GLU A 448 -30.19 -1.49 -16.94
N ILE A 449 -29.54 -1.47 -15.76
CA ILE A 449 -28.08 -1.54 -15.64
C ILE A 449 -27.58 -2.90 -16.15
N PRO A 450 -26.74 -2.94 -17.20
CA PRO A 450 -26.20 -4.21 -17.69
C PRO A 450 -25.20 -4.79 -16.67
N ASP A 451 -25.16 -6.11 -16.56
CA ASP A 451 -24.18 -6.83 -15.73
C ASP A 451 -22.75 -6.72 -16.28
N ALA A 452 -21.79 -7.29 -15.55
CA ALA A 452 -20.38 -7.30 -15.92
C ALA A 452 -20.16 -7.87 -17.32
N THR A 453 -19.50 -7.12 -18.19
CA THR A 453 -19.04 -7.58 -19.50
C THR A 453 -18.02 -8.72 -19.35
N THR A 454 -17.81 -9.51 -20.39
CA THR A 454 -16.81 -10.59 -20.38
C THR A 454 -15.41 -10.06 -20.02
N LYS A 455 -15.02 -8.88 -20.52
CA LYS A 455 -13.74 -8.25 -20.17
C LYS A 455 -13.67 -7.90 -18.69
N GLU A 456 -14.70 -7.29 -18.12
CA GLU A 456 -14.74 -6.93 -16.70
C GLU A 456 -14.70 -8.17 -15.80
N ARG A 457 -15.38 -9.25 -16.18
CA ARG A 457 -15.29 -10.55 -15.47
C ARG A 457 -13.86 -11.08 -15.44
N TRP A 458 -13.15 -11.09 -16.57
CA TRP A 458 -11.77 -11.53 -16.63
C TRP A 458 -10.82 -10.68 -15.79
N VAL A 459 -11.07 -9.39 -15.65
CA VAL A 459 -10.28 -8.51 -14.77
C VAL A 459 -10.58 -8.75 -13.29
N LEU A 460 -11.81 -9.12 -12.94
CA LEU A 460 -12.20 -9.42 -11.56
C LEU A 460 -11.80 -10.82 -11.09
N VAL A 461 -11.63 -11.79 -12.01
CA VAL A 461 -11.24 -13.18 -11.68
C VAL A 461 -9.95 -13.25 -10.85
N PRO A 462 -8.82 -12.60 -11.21
CA PRO A 462 -7.61 -12.64 -10.39
C PRO A 462 -7.82 -12.11 -8.97
N VAL A 463 -8.65 -11.08 -8.80
CA VAL A 463 -8.98 -10.52 -7.48
C VAL A 463 -9.69 -11.57 -6.61
N VAL A 464 -10.74 -12.20 -7.15
CA VAL A 464 -11.51 -13.23 -6.44
C VAL A 464 -10.63 -14.43 -6.12
N VAL A 465 -9.84 -14.91 -7.11
CA VAL A 465 -8.94 -16.04 -6.92
C VAL A 465 -7.92 -15.76 -5.82
N LEU A 466 -7.27 -14.60 -5.83
CA LEU A 466 -6.31 -14.24 -4.80
C LEU A 466 -6.95 -14.12 -3.41
N ILE A 467 -8.15 -13.53 -3.31
CA ILE A 467 -8.89 -13.44 -2.06
C ILE A 467 -9.14 -14.84 -1.47
N VAL A 468 -9.60 -15.80 -2.28
CA VAL A 468 -9.90 -17.15 -1.83
C VAL A 468 -8.62 -17.94 -1.57
N VAL A 469 -7.66 -17.92 -2.49
CA VAL A 469 -6.40 -18.67 -2.35
C VAL A 469 -5.63 -18.23 -1.10
N LEU A 470 -5.48 -16.93 -0.86
CA LEU A 470 -4.77 -16.43 0.32
C LEU A 470 -5.56 -16.59 1.63
N GLY A 471 -6.87 -16.81 1.53
CA GLY A 471 -7.70 -17.15 2.68
C GLY A 471 -7.59 -18.61 3.10
N VAL A 472 -7.45 -19.51 2.12
CA VAL A 472 -7.38 -20.97 2.34
C VAL A 472 -5.93 -21.46 2.44
N PHE A 473 -5.04 -20.91 1.64
CA PHE A 473 -3.65 -21.34 1.52
C PHE A 473 -2.67 -20.15 1.58
N PRO A 474 -2.50 -19.50 2.75
CA PRO A 474 -1.62 -18.35 2.93
C PRO A 474 -0.13 -18.70 3.00
N HIS A 475 0.24 -19.97 3.16
CA HIS A 475 1.61 -20.44 3.37
C HIS A 475 2.64 -19.87 2.37
N PRO A 476 2.38 -19.79 1.05
CA PRO A 476 3.38 -19.28 0.11
C PRO A 476 3.83 -17.84 0.42
N PHE A 477 2.96 -17.03 1.01
CA PHE A 477 3.29 -15.67 1.44
C PHE A 477 3.91 -15.66 2.84
N LEU A 478 3.32 -16.38 3.79
CA LEU A 478 3.80 -16.44 5.17
C LEU A 478 5.24 -16.96 5.27
N ASP A 479 5.57 -18.02 4.51
CA ASP A 479 6.92 -18.61 4.48
C ASP A 479 8.00 -17.64 3.98
N ARG A 480 7.62 -16.64 3.20
CA ARG A 480 8.54 -15.61 2.71
C ARG A 480 8.59 -14.37 3.62
N ILE A 481 7.46 -13.97 4.18
CA ILE A 481 7.35 -12.80 5.06
C ILE A 481 7.98 -13.07 6.43
N THR A 482 7.64 -14.21 7.04
CA THR A 482 7.98 -14.51 8.45
C THR A 482 9.48 -14.46 8.75
N PRO A 483 10.39 -15.03 7.93
CA PRO A 483 11.82 -14.95 8.22
C PRO A 483 12.36 -13.52 8.24
N SER A 484 11.94 -12.67 7.30
CA SER A 484 12.36 -11.25 7.25
C SER A 484 11.83 -10.46 8.44
N VAL A 485 10.58 -10.72 8.84
CA VAL A 485 9.99 -10.13 10.04
C VAL A 485 10.69 -10.61 11.31
N GLN A 486 11.02 -11.90 11.40
CA GLN A 486 11.79 -12.45 12.53
C GLN A 486 13.13 -11.74 12.69
N GLN A 487 13.89 -11.58 11.61
CA GLN A 487 15.17 -10.89 11.65
C GLN A 487 15.00 -9.45 12.13
N LEU A 488 14.03 -8.71 11.61
CA LEU A 488 13.76 -7.33 12.02
C LEU A 488 13.41 -7.25 13.52
N ILE A 489 12.50 -8.09 14.00
CA ILE A 489 12.07 -8.09 15.41
C ILE A 489 13.20 -8.55 16.33
N HIS A 490 14.03 -9.51 15.92
CA HIS A 490 15.22 -9.92 16.66
C HIS A 490 16.24 -8.79 16.78
N HIS A 491 16.51 -8.05 15.69
CA HIS A 491 17.38 -6.88 15.71
C HIS A 491 16.87 -5.83 16.72
N VAL A 492 15.59 -5.49 16.67
CA VAL A 492 14.94 -4.55 17.60
C VAL A 492 15.07 -5.01 19.05
N SER A 493 14.86 -6.32 19.32
CA SER A 493 14.92 -6.89 20.66
C SER A 493 16.34 -6.95 21.20
N ALA A 494 17.34 -7.35 20.39
CA ALA A 494 18.74 -7.40 20.77
C ALA A 494 19.30 -6.03 21.13
N THR A 495 18.98 -5.00 20.36
CA THR A 495 19.40 -3.61 20.64
C THR A 495 18.79 -3.08 21.95
N LYS A 496 17.58 -3.55 22.31
CA LYS A 496 16.95 -3.22 23.60
C LYS A 496 17.65 -3.90 24.79
N ALA A 497 18.11 -5.13 24.62
CA ALA A 497 18.77 -5.90 25.69
C ALA A 497 20.23 -5.46 25.96
N ALA A 498 20.90 -4.87 24.96
CA ALA A 498 22.29 -4.42 25.05
C ALA A 498 22.48 -3.05 25.72
N LYS A 499 21.39 -2.38 26.09
CA LYS A 499 21.36 -1.05 26.75
C LYS A 499 20.48 -1.04 27.98
#